data_c95ff42008f773af577ef5b64e649124
#
_entry.id   c95ff42008f773af577ef5b64e649124
#
_cell.length_a   1.000
_cell.length_b   1.000
_cell.length_c   1.000
_cell.angle_alpha   90.00
_cell.angle_beta   90.00
_cell.angle_gamma   90.00
#
_symmetry.space_group_name_H-M   'P 1'
#
loop_
_entity.id
_entity.type
_entity.pdbx_description
1 polymer ?
#
loop_
_entity_poly.entity_id
_entity_poly.type
_entity_poly.pdbx_seq_one_letter_code
_entity_poly.pdbx_strand_id
1 'polypeptide(L)'
;MKIAIDCRMIGSGGIGSYISALLPFFTENHQCILFGNPENLEKFKNDKTEIVECSVKTFSLKELFAFPKFFSRKINECDIYYTPYCNIPSGIKIPVYSTIHDVVFLDVPGLASKTGCIIRKLFYQYAVLRSKLIFTVSEFSKQRIISNLHCKKNIVVTYNAVPDWFYSSQSQNIQIEKENSILFVGNIKKHKGLSVLVDAFIAAKKQGFSAQLKIVGNSENFRTADESIFQKIQTAPENSIVFTGRISDEELKILYRTTKCLIQPSFYEGFGMSPMEAMSLGTNAIISDIPVFKEIYEKFPVIYFKTGDSEDLCKKLLSIDSEKLQNVFFPEIYSFEKTFNIINENIKNF
;
A
#
# COMPACT_ATOMS: atom_id res chain seq x y z
N MET A 1 -17.75 -6.36 -21.50
CA MET A 1 -16.85 -5.28 -21.99
C MET A 1 -15.48 -5.87 -22.23
N LYS A 2 -14.71 -5.29 -23.14
CA LYS A 2 -13.30 -5.59 -23.35
C LYS A 2 -12.45 -4.51 -22.67
N ILE A 3 -11.66 -4.87 -21.67
CA ILE A 3 -10.91 -3.92 -20.81
C ILE A 3 -9.42 -4.12 -20.98
N ALA A 4 -8.68 -3.06 -21.30
CA ALA A 4 -7.23 -3.07 -21.21
C ALA A 4 -6.82 -2.65 -19.79
N ILE A 5 -6.03 -3.47 -19.10
CA ILE A 5 -5.59 -3.24 -17.72
C ILE A 5 -4.07 -3.12 -17.66
N ASP A 6 -3.58 -2.04 -17.04
CA ASP A 6 -2.15 -1.85 -16.81
C ASP A 6 -1.70 -2.62 -15.57
N CYS A 7 -0.95 -3.68 -15.79
CA CYS A 7 -0.44 -4.56 -14.73
C CYS A 7 1.08 -4.46 -14.54
N ARG A 8 1.75 -3.48 -15.16
CA ARG A 8 3.22 -3.35 -15.10
C ARG A 8 3.78 -3.15 -13.69
N MET A 9 2.94 -2.72 -12.74
CA MET A 9 3.32 -2.54 -11.34
C MET A 9 3.05 -3.78 -10.47
N ILE A 10 2.54 -4.87 -11.03
CA ILE A 10 2.30 -6.11 -10.28
C ILE A 10 3.63 -6.62 -9.68
N GLY A 11 3.61 -7.09 -8.44
CA GLY A 11 4.82 -7.46 -7.70
C GLY A 11 5.60 -6.27 -7.10
N SER A 12 5.10 -5.03 -7.23
CA SER A 12 5.75 -3.82 -6.74
C SER A 12 4.98 -3.18 -5.57
N GLY A 13 5.26 -3.64 -4.34
CA GLY A 13 4.70 -3.07 -3.10
C GLY A 13 3.17 -3.01 -3.07
N GLY A 14 2.60 -2.05 -2.35
CA GLY A 14 1.15 -1.95 -2.13
C GLY A 14 0.31 -1.79 -3.41
N ILE A 15 0.83 -1.10 -4.44
CA ILE A 15 0.15 -0.99 -5.75
C ILE A 15 0.07 -2.36 -6.41
N GLY A 16 1.16 -3.15 -6.36
CA GLY A 16 1.16 -4.50 -6.90
C GLY A 16 0.19 -5.44 -6.19
N SER A 17 0.09 -5.34 -4.87
CA SER A 17 -0.88 -6.09 -4.07
C SER A 17 -2.32 -5.69 -4.42
N TYR A 18 -2.60 -4.40 -4.59
CA TYR A 18 -3.90 -3.89 -5.02
C TYR A 18 -4.30 -4.44 -6.40
N ILE A 19 -3.38 -4.42 -7.38
CA ILE A 19 -3.61 -4.99 -8.71
C ILE A 19 -3.93 -6.48 -8.59
N SER A 20 -3.08 -7.23 -7.88
CA SER A 20 -3.23 -8.69 -7.71
C SER A 20 -4.57 -9.07 -7.08
N ALA A 21 -5.07 -8.26 -6.15
CA ALA A 21 -6.33 -8.51 -5.47
C ALA A 21 -7.57 -8.22 -6.35
N LEU A 22 -7.47 -7.25 -7.27
CA LEU A 22 -8.58 -6.89 -8.15
C LEU A 22 -8.66 -7.72 -9.44
N LEU A 23 -7.53 -8.22 -9.95
CA LEU A 23 -7.49 -8.93 -11.23
C LEU A 23 -8.45 -10.13 -11.32
N PRO A 24 -8.62 -11.00 -10.30
CA PRO A 24 -9.57 -12.09 -10.35
C PRO A 24 -10.98 -11.61 -10.71
N PHE A 25 -11.45 -10.57 -10.04
CA PHE A 25 -12.79 -10.02 -10.29
C PHE A 25 -12.94 -9.44 -11.70
N PHE A 26 -11.90 -8.79 -12.23
CA PHE A 26 -11.93 -8.27 -13.61
C PHE A 26 -11.94 -9.39 -14.63
N THR A 27 -11.06 -10.40 -14.49
CA THR A 27 -10.92 -11.48 -15.47
C THR A 27 -12.11 -12.45 -15.49
N GLU A 28 -12.79 -12.60 -14.37
CA GLU A 28 -14.03 -13.38 -14.29
C GLU A 28 -15.21 -12.67 -14.99
N ASN A 29 -15.32 -11.35 -14.84
CA ASN A 29 -16.48 -10.59 -15.27
C ASN A 29 -16.35 -9.94 -16.65
N HIS A 30 -15.13 -9.83 -17.21
CA HIS A 30 -14.85 -9.12 -18.46
C HIS A 30 -13.87 -9.86 -19.36
N GLN A 31 -13.85 -9.49 -20.65
CA GLN A 31 -12.72 -9.79 -21.51
C GLN A 31 -11.58 -8.82 -21.15
N CYS A 32 -10.41 -9.33 -20.79
CA CYS A 32 -9.30 -8.51 -20.32
C CYS A 32 -8.06 -8.69 -21.19
N ILE A 33 -7.39 -7.56 -21.50
CA ILE A 33 -6.02 -7.56 -21.99
C ILE A 33 -5.13 -7.01 -20.88
N LEU A 34 -4.27 -7.85 -20.33
CA LEU A 34 -3.38 -7.51 -19.22
C LEU A 34 -1.98 -7.15 -19.76
N PHE A 35 -1.54 -5.91 -19.50
CA PHE A 35 -0.22 -5.43 -19.93
C PHE A 35 0.77 -5.50 -18.78
N GLY A 36 1.81 -6.34 -18.87
CA GLY A 36 2.81 -6.48 -17.81
C GLY A 36 3.77 -7.63 -18.05
N ASN A 37 4.43 -8.10 -16.97
CA ASN A 37 5.30 -9.28 -17.03
C ASN A 37 4.44 -10.56 -17.04
N PRO A 38 4.55 -11.43 -18.06
CA PRO A 38 3.78 -12.67 -18.16
C PRO A 38 3.92 -13.59 -16.95
N GLU A 39 5.12 -13.73 -16.40
CA GLU A 39 5.37 -14.59 -15.22
C GLU A 39 4.48 -14.23 -14.02
N ASN A 40 4.23 -12.95 -13.81
CA ASN A 40 3.39 -12.46 -12.73
C ASN A 40 1.89 -12.54 -13.06
N LEU A 41 1.53 -12.68 -14.34
CA LEU A 41 0.15 -12.58 -14.82
C LEU A 41 -0.47 -13.93 -15.17
N GLU A 42 0.34 -14.99 -15.42
CA GLU A 42 -0.15 -16.30 -15.88
C GLU A 42 -1.21 -16.90 -14.92
N LYS A 43 -1.09 -16.68 -13.64
CA LYS A 43 -2.07 -17.13 -12.62
C LYS A 43 -3.47 -16.49 -12.75
N PHE A 44 -3.61 -15.41 -13.52
CA PHE A 44 -4.90 -14.73 -13.78
C PHE A 44 -5.46 -15.03 -15.17
N LYS A 45 -4.78 -15.88 -15.94
CA LYS A 45 -5.19 -16.25 -17.29
C LYS A 45 -6.38 -17.19 -17.26
N ASN A 46 -7.36 -16.89 -18.10
CA ASN A 46 -8.52 -17.73 -18.40
C ASN A 46 -8.93 -17.52 -19.86
N ASP A 47 -10.03 -18.15 -20.31
CA ASP A 47 -10.52 -18.09 -21.70
C ASP A 47 -10.89 -16.67 -22.17
N LYS A 48 -11.10 -15.72 -21.24
CA LYS A 48 -11.44 -14.32 -21.53
C LYS A 48 -10.25 -13.38 -21.42
N THR A 49 -9.05 -13.90 -21.11
CA THR A 49 -7.88 -13.09 -20.75
C THR A 49 -6.75 -13.24 -21.75
N GLU A 50 -6.29 -12.14 -22.29
CA GLU A 50 -5.06 -12.05 -23.09
C GLU A 50 -3.96 -11.37 -22.28
N ILE A 51 -2.75 -11.94 -22.26
CA ILE A 51 -1.58 -11.34 -21.63
C ILE A 51 -0.68 -10.77 -22.73
N VAL A 52 -0.33 -9.49 -22.58
CA VAL A 52 0.60 -8.80 -23.47
C VAL A 52 1.83 -8.37 -22.68
N GLU A 53 2.97 -8.97 -23.02
CA GLU A 53 4.25 -8.59 -22.39
C GLU A 53 4.57 -7.13 -22.66
N CYS A 54 4.70 -6.34 -21.60
CA CYS A 54 5.01 -4.92 -21.65
C CYS A 54 6.06 -4.56 -20.60
N SER A 55 7.29 -4.38 -21.05
CA SER A 55 8.45 -4.01 -20.21
C SER A 55 8.73 -2.50 -20.18
N VAL A 56 7.85 -1.67 -20.74
CA VAL A 56 8.03 -0.21 -20.71
C VAL A 56 7.97 0.27 -19.26
N LYS A 57 9.09 0.88 -18.83
CA LYS A 57 9.23 1.38 -17.46
C LYS A 57 8.17 2.43 -17.14
N THR A 58 7.46 2.20 -16.03
CA THR A 58 6.48 3.15 -15.49
C THR A 58 7.18 4.42 -14.98
N PHE A 59 6.47 5.55 -14.96
CA PHE A 59 6.98 6.88 -14.57
C PHE A 59 8.18 7.33 -15.42
N SER A 60 8.23 6.94 -16.69
CA SER A 60 9.26 7.33 -17.62
C SER A 60 8.75 8.34 -18.65
N LEU A 61 9.64 9.20 -19.15
CA LEU A 61 9.31 10.12 -20.24
C LEU A 61 8.92 9.36 -21.53
N LYS A 62 9.50 8.15 -21.73
CA LYS A 62 9.14 7.26 -22.84
C LYS A 62 7.66 6.86 -22.77
N GLU A 63 7.13 6.60 -21.59
CA GLU A 63 5.72 6.28 -21.39
C GLU A 63 4.81 7.46 -21.77
N LEU A 64 5.18 8.68 -21.35
CA LEU A 64 4.36 9.87 -21.60
C LEU A 64 4.40 10.36 -23.05
N PHE A 65 5.54 10.26 -23.74
CA PHE A 65 5.74 10.92 -25.03
C PHE A 65 6.04 9.97 -26.19
N ALA A 66 6.50 8.76 -25.91
CA ALA A 66 6.98 7.81 -26.90
C ALA A 66 6.57 6.36 -26.58
N PHE A 67 5.36 6.17 -26.04
CA PHE A 67 4.86 4.81 -25.79
C PHE A 67 4.73 4.06 -27.12
N PRO A 68 5.23 2.80 -27.21
CA PRO A 68 5.27 2.09 -28.48
C PRO A 68 3.88 1.92 -29.09
N LYS A 69 3.76 2.26 -30.38
CA LYS A 69 2.49 2.24 -31.13
C LYS A 69 1.78 0.89 -31.12
N PHE A 70 2.55 -0.20 -31.02
CA PHE A 70 1.99 -1.54 -30.90
C PHE A 70 1.07 -1.65 -29.67
N PHE A 71 1.55 -1.25 -28.49
CA PHE A 71 0.74 -1.32 -27.26
C PHE A 71 -0.44 -0.38 -27.29
N SER A 72 -0.24 0.88 -27.74
CA SER A 72 -1.35 1.83 -27.80
C SER A 72 -2.45 1.42 -28.80
N ARG A 73 -2.08 0.77 -29.91
CA ARG A 73 -3.06 0.19 -30.84
C ARG A 73 -3.87 -0.92 -30.16
N LYS A 74 -3.16 -1.86 -29.50
CA LYS A 74 -3.79 -2.98 -28.81
C LYS A 74 -4.73 -2.51 -27.70
N ILE A 75 -4.32 -1.49 -26.93
CA ILE A 75 -5.18 -0.86 -25.91
C ILE A 75 -6.42 -0.23 -26.57
N ASN A 76 -6.25 0.48 -27.68
CA ASN A 76 -7.35 1.17 -28.38
C ASN A 76 -8.35 0.22 -29.07
N GLU A 77 -8.10 -1.09 -29.12
CA GLU A 77 -9.05 -2.12 -29.54
C GLU A 77 -10.03 -2.53 -28.42
N CYS A 78 -9.85 -1.98 -27.20
CA CYS A 78 -10.70 -2.23 -26.05
C CYS A 78 -11.75 -1.12 -25.87
N ASP A 79 -12.78 -1.40 -25.06
CA ASP A 79 -13.82 -0.42 -24.73
C ASP A 79 -13.28 0.67 -23.80
N ILE A 80 -12.45 0.28 -22.84
CA ILE A 80 -11.82 1.17 -21.85
C ILE A 80 -10.39 0.76 -21.53
N TYR A 81 -9.63 1.70 -20.99
CA TYR A 81 -8.32 1.47 -20.36
C TYR A 81 -8.40 1.76 -18.86
N TYR A 82 -8.10 0.77 -18.05
CA TYR A 82 -7.98 0.89 -16.60
C TYR A 82 -6.52 0.84 -16.16
N THR A 83 -6.06 1.89 -15.50
CA THR A 83 -4.76 1.90 -14.85
C THR A 83 -4.94 1.99 -13.33
N PRO A 84 -4.55 0.95 -12.58
CA PRO A 84 -4.68 0.94 -11.12
C PRO A 84 -3.61 1.79 -10.41
N TYR A 85 -3.06 2.78 -11.12
CA TYR A 85 -2.15 3.82 -10.60
C TYR A 85 -2.19 5.06 -11.51
N CYS A 86 -1.42 6.12 -11.20
CA CYS A 86 -1.55 7.42 -11.88
C CYS A 86 -0.85 7.53 -13.24
N ASN A 87 -0.30 6.46 -13.79
CA ASN A 87 0.39 6.51 -15.08
C ASN A 87 -0.57 6.24 -16.24
N ILE A 88 -0.54 7.12 -17.21
CA ILE A 88 -1.30 6.96 -18.45
C ILE A 88 -0.32 7.08 -19.62
N PRO A 89 -0.12 6.03 -20.40
CA PRO A 89 0.73 6.07 -21.58
C PRO A 89 0.20 7.01 -22.67
N SER A 90 1.09 7.53 -23.51
CA SER A 90 0.68 8.31 -24.68
C SER A 90 -0.01 7.45 -25.73
N GLY A 91 -0.87 8.07 -26.55
CA GLY A 91 -1.54 7.42 -27.67
C GLY A 91 -2.83 6.66 -27.32
N ILE A 92 -3.28 6.70 -26.07
CA ILE A 92 -4.56 6.12 -25.66
C ILE A 92 -5.70 7.05 -26.11
N LYS A 93 -6.65 6.51 -26.89
CA LYS A 93 -7.78 7.25 -27.48
C LYS A 93 -9.12 6.89 -26.84
N ILE A 94 -9.21 5.74 -26.19
CA ILE A 94 -10.42 5.26 -25.52
C ILE A 94 -10.57 5.89 -24.12
N PRO A 95 -11.74 5.78 -23.49
CA PRO A 95 -11.95 6.24 -22.12
C PRO A 95 -10.94 5.62 -21.14
N VAL A 96 -10.35 6.46 -20.29
CA VAL A 96 -9.35 6.07 -19.28
C VAL A 96 -9.95 6.20 -17.90
N TYR A 97 -9.75 5.18 -17.09
CA TYR A 97 -10.07 5.16 -15.66
C TYR A 97 -8.79 4.92 -14.88
N SER A 98 -8.52 5.71 -13.86
CA SER A 98 -7.28 5.58 -13.08
C SER A 98 -7.54 5.56 -11.59
N THR A 99 -6.73 4.80 -10.85
CA THR A 99 -6.67 4.89 -9.40
C THR A 99 -5.45 5.70 -8.98
N ILE A 100 -5.64 6.79 -8.25
CA ILE A 100 -4.57 7.56 -7.63
C ILE A 100 -4.60 7.24 -6.13
N HIS A 101 -3.65 6.44 -5.68
CA HIS A 101 -3.64 5.95 -4.28
C HIS A 101 -3.35 7.07 -3.28
N ASP A 102 -2.36 7.92 -3.59
CA ASP A 102 -1.98 9.07 -2.78
C ASP A 102 -1.22 10.10 -3.61
N VAL A 103 -0.90 11.22 -2.97
CA VAL A 103 -0.03 12.26 -3.51
C VAL A 103 1.12 12.59 -2.53
N VAL A 104 1.61 11.58 -1.82
CA VAL A 104 2.63 11.69 -0.76
C VAL A 104 3.84 12.53 -1.15
N PHE A 105 4.28 12.44 -2.41
CA PHE A 105 5.42 13.22 -2.92
C PHE A 105 5.14 14.71 -3.07
N LEU A 106 3.87 15.12 -3.05
CA LEU A 106 3.46 16.54 -3.07
C LEU A 106 3.21 17.06 -1.66
N ASP A 107 2.83 16.17 -0.73
CA ASP A 107 2.45 16.52 0.64
C ASP A 107 3.63 16.48 1.61
N VAL A 108 4.57 15.57 1.41
CA VAL A 108 5.67 15.36 2.36
C VAL A 108 6.98 15.90 1.77
N PRO A 109 7.49 17.04 2.30
CA PRO A 109 8.75 17.61 1.85
C PRO A 109 9.92 16.64 2.00
N GLY A 110 10.83 16.66 1.03
CA GLY A 110 12.08 15.89 1.09
C GLY A 110 11.98 14.42 0.69
N LEU A 111 10.80 13.91 0.30
CA LEU A 111 10.67 12.56 -0.28
C LEU A 111 11.21 12.46 -1.71
N ALA A 112 11.31 13.56 -2.41
CA ALA A 112 11.95 13.67 -3.71
C ALA A 112 12.65 15.03 -3.84
N SER A 113 13.59 15.13 -4.81
CA SER A 113 14.17 16.41 -5.18
C SER A 113 13.09 17.37 -5.70
N LYS A 114 13.34 18.68 -5.69
CA LYS A 114 12.40 19.68 -6.23
C LYS A 114 11.98 19.36 -7.67
N THR A 115 12.93 18.99 -8.52
CA THR A 115 12.65 18.53 -9.91
C THR A 115 11.84 17.25 -9.94
N GLY A 116 12.15 16.29 -9.06
CA GLY A 116 11.38 15.05 -8.92
C GLY A 116 9.93 15.29 -8.48
N CYS A 117 9.68 16.24 -7.60
CA CYS A 117 8.31 16.63 -7.22
C CYS A 117 7.55 17.26 -8.40
N ILE A 118 8.21 18.15 -9.18
CA ILE A 118 7.59 18.78 -10.36
C ILE A 118 7.22 17.70 -11.39
N ILE A 119 8.12 16.78 -11.70
CA ILE A 119 7.86 15.69 -12.64
C ILE A 119 6.68 14.84 -12.17
N ARG A 120 6.64 14.44 -10.88
CA ARG A 120 5.51 13.68 -10.33
C ARG A 120 4.20 14.46 -10.38
N LYS A 121 4.25 15.75 -10.09
CA LYS A 121 3.06 16.62 -10.21
C LYS A 121 2.52 16.63 -11.64
N LEU A 122 3.40 16.66 -12.64
CA LEU A 122 3.00 16.58 -14.05
C LEU A 122 2.33 15.23 -14.38
N PHE A 123 2.85 14.11 -13.87
CA PHE A 123 2.20 12.80 -14.03
C PHE A 123 0.81 12.77 -13.41
N TYR A 124 0.67 13.24 -12.17
CA TYR A 124 -0.63 13.31 -11.51
C TYR A 124 -1.60 14.23 -12.25
N GLN A 125 -1.15 15.42 -12.66
CA GLN A 125 -1.99 16.36 -13.43
C GLN A 125 -2.41 15.76 -14.78
N TYR A 126 -1.51 15.07 -15.46
CA TYR A 126 -1.83 14.38 -16.70
C TYR A 126 -2.86 13.25 -16.46
N ALA A 127 -2.71 12.48 -15.39
CA ALA A 127 -3.69 11.46 -15.01
C ALA A 127 -5.07 12.09 -14.72
N VAL A 128 -5.11 13.19 -13.96
CA VAL A 128 -6.36 13.94 -13.70
C VAL A 128 -7.00 14.44 -15.00
N LEU A 129 -6.22 14.99 -15.91
CA LEU A 129 -6.74 15.51 -17.19
C LEU A 129 -7.27 14.39 -18.10
N ARG A 130 -6.55 13.29 -18.21
CA ARG A 130 -6.85 12.21 -19.14
C ARG A 130 -7.93 11.24 -18.66
N SER A 131 -8.04 11.05 -17.35
CA SER A 131 -9.02 10.13 -16.79
C SER A 131 -10.45 10.68 -16.98
N LYS A 132 -11.35 9.81 -17.40
CA LYS A 132 -12.80 10.07 -17.42
C LYS A 132 -13.34 10.10 -15.99
N LEU A 133 -12.87 9.17 -15.15
CA LEU A 133 -13.15 9.10 -13.73
C LEU A 133 -11.86 8.68 -12.98
N ILE A 134 -11.72 9.16 -11.76
CA ILE A 134 -10.60 8.85 -10.89
C ILE A 134 -11.13 8.09 -9.68
N PHE A 135 -10.46 7.00 -9.35
CA PHE A 135 -10.64 6.27 -8.09
C PHE A 135 -9.52 6.61 -7.12
N THR A 136 -9.78 6.50 -5.83
CA THR A 136 -8.78 6.65 -4.78
C THR A 136 -9.14 5.81 -3.56
N VAL A 137 -8.19 5.61 -2.64
CA VAL A 137 -8.29 4.57 -1.60
C VAL A 137 -8.79 5.08 -0.24
N SER A 138 -9.02 6.39 -0.09
CA SER A 138 -9.56 6.99 1.13
C SER A 138 -10.14 8.39 0.86
N GLU A 139 -11.02 8.89 1.71
CA GLU A 139 -11.50 10.27 1.65
C GLU A 139 -10.34 11.25 1.92
N PHE A 140 -9.43 10.89 2.81
CA PHE A 140 -8.20 11.66 3.01
C PHE A 140 -7.42 11.83 1.71
N SER A 141 -7.11 10.74 0.98
CA SER A 141 -6.41 10.81 -0.31
C SER A 141 -7.18 11.63 -1.34
N LYS A 142 -8.52 11.50 -1.39
CA LYS A 142 -9.38 12.32 -2.25
C LYS A 142 -9.21 13.81 -1.98
N GLN A 143 -9.26 14.23 -0.72
CA GLN A 143 -9.07 15.63 -0.34
C GLN A 143 -7.66 16.13 -0.71
N ARG A 144 -6.62 15.28 -0.52
CA ARG A 144 -5.25 15.63 -0.90
C ARG A 144 -5.07 15.77 -2.40
N ILE A 145 -5.71 14.90 -3.21
CA ILE A 145 -5.72 14.99 -4.67
C ILE A 145 -6.40 16.31 -5.11
N ILE A 146 -7.58 16.62 -4.57
CA ILE A 146 -8.31 17.85 -4.89
C ILE A 146 -7.45 19.08 -4.59
N SER A 147 -6.88 19.15 -3.39
CA SER A 147 -6.10 20.30 -2.91
C SER A 147 -4.81 20.51 -3.72
N ASN A 148 -4.00 19.44 -3.93
CA ASN A 148 -2.69 19.57 -4.57
C ASN A 148 -2.76 19.74 -6.09
N LEU A 149 -3.78 19.15 -6.73
CA LEU A 149 -3.89 19.10 -8.19
C LEU A 149 -5.00 20.03 -8.71
N HIS A 150 -5.73 20.72 -7.82
CA HIS A 150 -6.91 21.53 -8.16
C HIS A 150 -7.91 20.74 -9.00
N CYS A 151 -8.11 19.47 -8.66
CA CYS A 151 -8.95 18.54 -9.40
C CYS A 151 -10.42 18.93 -9.26
N LYS A 152 -11.09 19.21 -10.39
CA LYS A 152 -12.53 19.50 -10.46
C LYS A 152 -13.36 18.29 -10.90
N LYS A 153 -12.72 17.17 -11.26
CA LYS A 153 -13.41 15.95 -11.67
C LYS A 153 -13.95 15.21 -10.46
N ASN A 154 -14.96 14.37 -10.72
CA ASN A 154 -15.44 13.45 -9.71
C ASN A 154 -14.35 12.43 -9.35
N ILE A 155 -14.15 12.21 -8.05
CA ILE A 155 -13.24 11.21 -7.50
C ILE A 155 -14.07 10.28 -6.62
N VAL A 156 -14.08 9.01 -6.96
CA VAL A 156 -14.81 7.97 -6.24
C VAL A 156 -13.84 7.25 -5.30
N VAL A 157 -14.22 7.16 -4.03
CA VAL A 157 -13.42 6.41 -3.05
C VAL A 157 -13.76 4.93 -3.14
N THR A 158 -12.70 4.12 -3.28
CA THR A 158 -12.74 2.66 -3.31
C THR A 158 -11.72 2.16 -2.30
N TYR A 159 -12.16 1.94 -1.08
CA TYR A 159 -11.27 1.55 0.01
C TYR A 159 -10.48 0.28 -0.33
N ASN A 160 -9.26 0.21 0.18
CA ASN A 160 -8.48 -1.02 0.14
C ASN A 160 -9.00 -2.02 1.17
N ALA A 161 -8.59 -3.27 1.00
CA ALA A 161 -8.92 -4.37 1.88
C ALA A 161 -7.74 -5.34 2.01
N VAL A 162 -7.80 -6.21 3.00
CA VAL A 162 -6.89 -7.36 3.05
C VAL A 162 -7.35 -8.36 1.99
N PRO A 163 -6.46 -8.79 1.08
CA PRO A 163 -6.82 -9.76 0.04
C PRO A 163 -7.26 -11.11 0.63
N ASP A 164 -8.23 -11.79 -0.02
CA ASP A 164 -8.76 -13.08 0.45
C ASP A 164 -7.69 -14.15 0.62
N TRP A 165 -6.69 -14.18 -0.28
CA TRP A 165 -5.56 -15.10 -0.17
C TRP A 165 -4.74 -14.92 1.13
N PHE A 166 -4.84 -13.76 1.77
CA PHE A 166 -4.20 -13.49 3.05
C PHE A 166 -4.88 -14.25 4.19
N TYR A 167 -6.19 -14.46 4.09
CA TYR A 167 -6.98 -15.24 5.08
C TYR A 167 -6.94 -16.75 4.81
N SER A 168 -6.72 -17.18 3.56
CA SER A 168 -6.95 -18.55 3.08
C SER A 168 -5.89 -19.57 3.50
N SER A 169 -4.88 -19.22 4.27
CA SER A 169 -3.93 -20.19 4.76
C SER A 169 -4.62 -21.13 5.78
N GLN A 170 -4.57 -22.45 5.53
CA GLN A 170 -5.17 -23.54 6.34
C GLN A 170 -4.74 -23.56 7.82
N SER A 171 -3.92 -22.63 8.24
CA SER A 171 -3.36 -22.47 9.57
C SER A 171 -4.17 -21.58 10.52
N GLN A 172 -5.43 -21.27 10.22
CA GLN A 172 -6.29 -20.44 11.11
C GLN A 172 -6.54 -21.08 12.49
N ASN A 173 -6.41 -22.42 12.61
CA ASN A 173 -6.64 -23.15 13.84
C ASN A 173 -5.37 -23.54 14.61
N ILE A 174 -4.18 -23.14 14.14
CA ILE A 174 -2.96 -23.41 14.88
C ILE A 174 -2.82 -22.30 15.94
N GLN A 175 -2.86 -22.71 17.19
CA GLN A 175 -2.53 -21.82 18.31
C GLN A 175 -1.02 -21.55 18.25
N ILE A 176 -0.65 -20.39 17.67
CA ILE A 176 0.75 -19.97 17.56
C ILE A 176 1.08 -19.19 18.83
N GLU A 177 2.10 -19.63 19.54
CA GLU A 177 2.63 -18.90 20.68
C GLU A 177 3.22 -17.57 20.24
N LYS A 178 2.86 -16.48 20.94
CA LYS A 178 3.40 -15.16 20.65
C LYS A 178 4.86 -15.06 21.08
N GLU A 179 5.71 -14.70 20.15
CA GLU A 179 7.09 -14.36 20.45
C GLU A 179 7.17 -13.03 21.20
N ASN A 180 8.19 -12.90 22.03
CA ASN A 180 8.44 -11.62 22.70
C ASN A 180 9.04 -10.59 21.71
N SER A 181 8.25 -10.21 20.71
CA SER A 181 8.65 -9.29 19.64
C SER A 181 7.54 -8.33 19.28
N ILE A 182 7.93 -7.16 18.76
CA ILE A 182 7.08 -6.18 18.08
C ILE A 182 7.54 -6.05 16.63
N LEU A 183 6.64 -5.65 15.74
CA LEU A 183 6.87 -5.67 14.30
C LEU A 183 6.64 -4.30 13.66
N PHE A 184 7.53 -3.91 12.76
CA PHE A 184 7.33 -2.82 11.80
C PHE A 184 7.38 -3.40 10.39
N VAL A 185 6.41 -3.02 9.54
CA VAL A 185 6.34 -3.45 8.13
C VAL A 185 6.23 -2.23 7.22
N GLY A 186 7.18 -2.10 6.31
CA GLY A 186 7.11 -1.02 5.31
C GLY A 186 8.45 -0.62 4.72
N ASN A 187 8.37 0.18 3.66
CA ASN A 187 9.55 0.82 3.08
C ASN A 187 10.15 1.82 4.07
N ILE A 188 11.47 1.80 4.20
CA ILE A 188 12.18 2.68 5.13
C ILE A 188 12.32 4.08 4.53
N LYS A 189 11.26 4.87 4.64
CA LYS A 189 11.19 6.26 4.19
C LYS A 189 10.76 7.16 5.36
N LYS A 190 11.19 8.41 5.36
CA LYS A 190 10.93 9.39 6.45
C LYS A 190 9.46 9.43 6.89
N HIS A 191 8.52 9.43 5.93
CA HIS A 191 7.09 9.49 6.25
C HIS A 191 6.53 8.23 6.93
N LYS A 192 7.27 7.11 6.95
CA LYS A 192 6.89 5.89 7.68
C LYS A 192 7.26 5.94 9.16
N GLY A 193 8.00 6.95 9.60
CA GLY A 193 8.22 7.24 11.02
C GLY A 193 9.11 6.26 11.77
N LEU A 194 9.93 5.45 11.09
CA LEU A 194 10.79 4.45 11.74
C LEU A 194 11.73 5.10 12.79
N SER A 195 12.19 6.33 12.57
CA SER A 195 13.02 7.05 13.55
C SER A 195 12.30 7.24 14.89
N VAL A 196 11.00 7.58 14.86
CA VAL A 196 10.17 7.73 16.07
C VAL A 196 10.05 6.41 16.81
N LEU A 197 9.85 5.31 16.08
CA LEU A 197 9.79 3.97 16.67
C LEU A 197 11.11 3.57 17.31
N VAL A 198 12.24 3.82 16.65
CA VAL A 198 13.57 3.49 17.20
C VAL A 198 13.83 4.27 18.48
N ASP A 199 13.53 5.58 18.50
CA ASP A 199 13.69 6.41 19.70
C ASP A 199 12.81 5.90 20.85
N ALA A 200 11.53 5.62 20.58
CA ALA A 200 10.59 5.07 21.57
C ALA A 200 11.03 3.68 22.08
N PHE A 201 11.50 2.83 21.18
CA PHE A 201 11.97 1.49 21.51
C PHE A 201 13.19 1.52 22.42
N ILE A 202 14.21 2.34 22.10
CA ILE A 202 15.40 2.50 22.94
C ILE A 202 15.02 3.04 24.32
N ALA A 203 14.11 4.01 24.39
CA ALA A 203 13.61 4.53 25.65
C ALA A 203 12.86 3.46 26.47
N ALA A 204 12.06 2.63 25.83
CA ALA A 204 11.35 1.52 26.48
C ALA A 204 12.33 0.44 26.96
N LYS A 205 13.38 0.11 26.18
CA LYS A 205 14.44 -0.83 26.60
C LYS A 205 15.12 -0.38 27.89
N LYS A 206 15.43 0.91 28.03
CA LYS A 206 15.99 1.46 29.27
C LYS A 206 15.07 1.35 30.49
N GLN A 207 13.76 1.19 30.25
CA GLN A 207 12.75 0.99 31.29
C GLN A 207 12.35 -0.49 31.47
N GLY A 208 13.13 -1.42 30.92
CA GLY A 208 12.93 -2.87 31.12
C GLY A 208 12.04 -3.55 30.07
N PHE A 209 11.67 -2.88 28.99
CA PHE A 209 10.92 -3.51 27.89
C PHE A 209 11.75 -4.66 27.27
N SER A 210 11.26 -5.89 27.39
CA SER A 210 12.03 -7.09 27.02
C SER A 210 11.92 -7.49 25.55
N ALA A 211 10.85 -7.06 24.84
CA ALA A 211 10.61 -7.50 23.48
C ALA A 211 11.69 -7.07 22.47
N GLN A 212 11.85 -7.85 21.40
CA GLN A 212 12.69 -7.53 20.24
C GLN A 212 11.89 -6.74 19.21
N LEU A 213 12.52 -5.79 18.54
CA LEU A 213 11.92 -5.08 17.38
C LEU A 213 12.36 -5.79 16.09
N LYS A 214 11.38 -6.32 15.35
CA LYS A 214 11.59 -6.87 13.99
C LYS A 214 11.16 -5.85 12.96
N ILE A 215 12.02 -5.56 11.99
CA ILE A 215 11.78 -4.58 10.91
C ILE A 215 11.76 -5.33 9.58
N VAL A 216 10.59 -5.40 8.95
CA VAL A 216 10.42 -5.93 7.59
C VAL A 216 10.51 -4.80 6.59
N GLY A 217 11.51 -4.86 5.71
CA GLY A 217 11.74 -3.87 4.68
C GLY A 217 13.13 -3.98 4.07
N ASN A 218 13.31 -3.40 2.89
CA ASN A 218 14.60 -3.48 2.20
C ASN A 218 15.62 -2.55 2.88
N SER A 219 16.64 -3.14 3.51
CA SER A 219 17.75 -2.43 4.14
C SER A 219 18.70 -1.75 3.14
N GLU A 220 18.72 -2.17 1.85
CA GLU A 220 19.57 -1.54 0.83
C GLU A 220 19.16 -0.11 0.52
N ASN A 221 17.90 0.26 0.74
CA ASN A 221 17.41 1.63 0.61
C ASN A 221 17.74 2.53 1.82
N PHE A 222 18.33 2.00 2.87
CA PHE A 222 18.78 2.77 4.04
C PHE A 222 19.84 3.82 3.68
N ARG A 223 20.77 3.48 2.78
CA ARG A 223 21.87 4.38 2.40
C ARG A 223 21.40 5.70 1.76
N THR A 224 20.15 5.78 1.35
CA THR A 224 19.58 6.99 0.74
C THR A 224 18.56 7.72 1.62
N ALA A 225 18.14 7.13 2.76
CA ALA A 225 16.98 7.64 3.49
C ALA A 225 17.31 8.37 4.79
N ASP A 226 18.17 7.85 5.65
CA ASP A 226 18.51 8.52 6.93
C ASP A 226 19.69 7.80 7.63
N GLU A 227 20.92 8.27 7.42
CA GLU A 227 22.10 7.77 8.14
C GLU A 227 21.94 7.91 9.67
N SER A 228 21.15 8.86 10.14
CA SER A 228 20.89 9.09 11.55
C SER A 228 20.15 7.93 12.23
N ILE A 229 19.30 7.20 11.51
CA ILE A 229 18.59 6.03 12.05
C ILE A 229 19.58 4.89 12.36
N PHE A 230 20.60 4.68 11.51
CA PHE A 230 21.62 3.65 11.77
C PHE A 230 22.43 3.94 13.02
N GLN A 231 22.85 5.19 13.17
CA GLN A 231 23.58 5.60 14.38
C GLN A 231 22.75 5.36 15.64
N LYS A 232 21.45 5.68 15.59
CA LYS A 232 20.52 5.40 16.69
C LYS A 232 20.38 3.90 16.96
N ILE A 233 20.21 3.09 15.92
CA ILE A 233 20.09 1.63 16.08
C ILE A 233 21.33 1.03 16.74
N GLN A 234 22.52 1.54 16.45
CA GLN A 234 23.75 1.12 17.10
C GLN A 234 23.80 1.43 18.61
N THR A 235 22.98 2.36 19.09
CA THR A 235 22.86 2.65 20.54
C THR A 235 21.86 1.74 21.26
N ALA A 236 21.09 0.94 20.52
CA ALA A 236 20.17 -0.04 21.09
C ALA A 236 20.96 -1.23 21.68
N PRO A 237 20.42 -1.95 22.67
CA PRO A 237 21.01 -3.19 23.15
C PRO A 237 21.26 -4.18 22.02
N GLU A 238 22.37 -4.89 22.09
CA GLU A 238 22.75 -5.87 21.06
C GLU A 238 21.62 -6.86 20.79
N ASN A 239 21.40 -7.20 19.51
CA ASN A 239 20.35 -8.11 19.02
C ASN A 239 18.91 -7.72 19.38
N SER A 240 18.68 -6.51 19.92
CA SER A 240 17.31 -6.06 20.25
C SER A 240 16.51 -5.56 19.03
N ILE A 241 17.18 -5.15 17.95
CA ILE A 241 16.58 -4.74 16.68
C ILE A 241 17.09 -5.64 15.56
N VAL A 242 16.18 -6.27 14.83
CA VAL A 242 16.50 -7.21 13.74
C VAL A 242 15.83 -6.75 12.45
N PHE A 243 16.62 -6.68 11.38
CA PHE A 243 16.12 -6.47 10.01
C PHE A 243 15.96 -7.81 9.33
N THR A 244 14.75 -8.10 8.84
CA THR A 244 14.50 -9.34 8.09
C THR A 244 14.86 -9.21 6.62
N GLY A 245 15.01 -7.97 6.11
CA GLY A 245 15.08 -7.71 4.69
C GLY A 245 13.72 -7.87 3.99
N ARG A 246 13.76 -8.20 2.70
CA ARG A 246 12.56 -8.56 1.94
C ARG A 246 12.25 -10.03 2.21
N ILE A 247 11.04 -10.29 2.61
CA ILE A 247 10.52 -11.63 2.91
C ILE A 247 9.35 -11.97 1.98
N SER A 248 9.00 -13.23 1.90
CA SER A 248 7.80 -13.71 1.19
C SER A 248 6.51 -13.33 1.93
N ASP A 249 5.40 -13.39 1.23
CA ASP A 249 4.08 -13.13 1.82
C ASP A 249 3.74 -14.15 2.93
N GLU A 250 4.18 -15.39 2.78
CA GLU A 250 3.97 -16.44 3.80
C GLU A 250 4.80 -16.18 5.07
N GLU A 251 6.07 -15.79 4.92
CA GLU A 251 6.91 -15.40 6.04
C GLU A 251 6.33 -14.15 6.75
N LEU A 252 5.79 -13.20 5.99
CA LEU A 252 5.14 -12.02 6.56
C LEU A 252 3.90 -12.40 7.38
N LYS A 253 3.06 -13.33 6.90
CA LYS A 253 1.92 -13.86 7.66
C LYS A 253 2.35 -14.51 8.97
N ILE A 254 3.44 -15.30 8.94
CA ILE A 254 4.00 -15.90 10.14
C ILE A 254 4.43 -14.83 11.13
N LEU A 255 5.16 -13.81 10.67
CA LEU A 255 5.57 -12.70 11.53
C LEU A 255 4.38 -11.96 12.14
N TYR A 256 3.34 -11.68 11.36
CA TYR A 256 2.12 -11.07 11.91
C TYR A 256 1.49 -11.95 12.98
N ARG A 257 1.45 -13.28 12.80
CA ARG A 257 0.84 -14.20 13.78
C ARG A 257 1.65 -14.38 15.05
N THR A 258 2.98 -14.36 14.94
CA THR A 258 3.88 -14.62 16.06
C THR A 258 4.22 -13.39 16.88
N THR A 259 4.16 -12.21 16.32
CA THR A 259 4.48 -10.96 17.04
C THR A 259 3.37 -10.53 18.01
N LYS A 260 3.74 -9.85 19.10
CA LYS A 260 2.78 -9.30 20.07
C LYS A 260 1.97 -8.14 19.50
N CYS A 261 2.64 -7.26 18.75
CA CYS A 261 2.03 -6.04 18.26
C CYS A 261 2.73 -5.53 17.01
N LEU A 262 1.94 -5.04 16.05
CA LEU A 262 2.44 -4.23 14.93
C LEU A 262 2.52 -2.77 15.37
N ILE A 263 3.61 -2.09 15.00
CA ILE A 263 3.78 -0.66 15.23
C ILE A 263 3.85 0.05 13.87
N GLN A 264 2.92 0.99 13.63
CA GLN A 264 2.88 1.78 12.39
C GLN A 264 2.95 3.28 12.70
N PRO A 265 4.17 3.85 12.84
CA PRO A 265 4.39 5.22 13.32
C PRO A 265 4.38 6.25 12.19
N SER A 266 3.59 6.05 11.16
CA SER A 266 3.59 6.85 9.95
C SER A 266 3.17 8.30 10.18
N PHE A 267 3.84 9.23 9.49
CA PHE A 267 3.42 10.63 9.39
C PHE A 267 2.43 10.85 8.24
N TYR A 268 2.43 9.95 7.25
CA TYR A 268 1.56 10.02 6.09
C TYR A 268 1.33 8.63 5.49
N GLU A 269 0.08 8.36 5.12
CA GLU A 269 -0.36 7.18 4.37
C GLU A 269 -1.47 7.58 3.39
N GLY A 270 -1.62 6.81 2.30
CA GLY A 270 -2.82 6.88 1.47
C GLY A 270 -3.98 6.08 2.05
N PHE A 271 -3.67 4.93 2.66
CA PHE A 271 -4.59 4.04 3.35
C PHE A 271 -3.93 3.41 4.59
N GLY A 272 -2.79 2.71 4.39
CA GLY A 272 -2.06 2.03 5.46
C GLY A 272 -2.59 0.63 5.73
N MET A 273 -2.20 -0.33 4.91
CA MET A 273 -2.69 -1.71 4.95
C MET A 273 -2.19 -2.52 6.15
N SER A 274 -0.94 -2.31 6.57
CA SER A 274 -0.27 -3.18 7.53
C SER A 274 -1.01 -3.38 8.86
N PRO A 275 -1.65 -2.36 9.48
CA PRO A 275 -2.46 -2.59 10.67
C PRO A 275 -3.68 -3.50 10.41
N MET A 276 -4.31 -3.37 9.25
CA MET A 276 -5.44 -4.21 8.86
C MET A 276 -5.01 -5.66 8.63
N GLU A 277 -3.87 -5.86 7.98
CA GLU A 277 -3.23 -7.17 7.78
C GLU A 277 -2.90 -7.82 9.13
N ALA A 278 -2.27 -7.09 10.06
CA ALA A 278 -1.92 -7.59 11.38
C ALA A 278 -3.17 -8.03 12.17
N MET A 279 -4.19 -7.18 12.21
CA MET A 279 -5.44 -7.47 12.93
C MET A 279 -6.20 -8.64 12.31
N SER A 280 -6.17 -8.82 11.00
CA SER A 280 -6.79 -9.96 10.31
C SER A 280 -6.18 -11.30 10.73
N LEU A 281 -4.95 -11.27 11.20
CA LEU A 281 -4.20 -12.44 11.70
C LEU A 281 -4.13 -12.49 13.24
N GLY A 282 -4.96 -11.69 13.93
CA GLY A 282 -5.09 -11.69 15.39
C GLY A 282 -3.93 -11.02 16.13
N THR A 283 -3.34 -9.98 15.53
CA THR A 283 -2.23 -9.22 16.14
C THR A 283 -2.65 -7.78 16.38
N ASN A 284 -2.38 -7.29 17.58
CA ASN A 284 -2.64 -5.91 18.00
C ASN A 284 -1.88 -4.91 17.12
N ALA A 285 -2.38 -3.69 17.02
CA ALA A 285 -1.69 -2.62 16.30
C ALA A 285 -1.64 -1.32 17.14
N ILE A 286 -0.44 -0.73 17.23
CA ILE A 286 -0.24 0.64 17.73
C ILE A 286 0.08 1.49 16.52
N ILE A 287 -0.70 2.53 16.29
CA ILE A 287 -0.61 3.37 15.10
C ILE A 287 -0.61 4.85 15.46
N SER A 288 0.01 5.67 14.63
CA SER A 288 -0.05 7.12 14.79
C SER A 288 -1.47 7.67 14.57
N ASP A 289 -1.79 8.82 15.17
CA ASP A 289 -3.11 9.43 15.09
C ASP A 289 -3.32 10.33 13.86
N ILE A 290 -2.69 9.96 12.73
CA ILE A 290 -2.84 10.69 11.46
C ILE A 290 -4.28 10.62 10.92
N PRO A 291 -4.72 11.65 10.14
CA PRO A 291 -6.10 11.74 9.67
C PRO A 291 -6.62 10.48 8.96
N VAL A 292 -5.82 9.90 8.06
CA VAL A 292 -6.22 8.69 7.33
C VAL A 292 -6.38 7.48 8.27
N PHE A 293 -5.54 7.34 9.29
CA PHE A 293 -5.70 6.26 10.25
C PHE A 293 -6.96 6.44 11.11
N LYS A 294 -7.29 7.67 11.47
CA LYS A 294 -8.57 7.97 12.14
C LYS A 294 -9.77 7.66 11.24
N GLU A 295 -9.67 7.96 9.94
CA GLU A 295 -10.72 7.60 8.98
C GLU A 295 -10.92 6.08 8.87
N ILE A 296 -9.84 5.33 8.68
CA ILE A 296 -9.90 3.90 8.38
C ILE A 296 -10.12 3.06 9.63
N TYR A 297 -9.46 3.40 10.73
CA TYR A 297 -9.37 2.56 11.93
C TYR A 297 -10.22 3.01 13.11
N GLU A 298 -11.12 4.00 12.94
CA GLU A 298 -11.98 4.50 14.01
C GLU A 298 -12.77 3.39 14.73
N LYS A 299 -13.23 2.38 13.98
CA LYS A 299 -14.04 1.26 14.47
C LYS A 299 -13.23 -0.01 14.75
N PHE A 300 -11.92 0.06 14.67
CA PHE A 300 -11.04 -1.07 14.94
C PHE A 300 -10.37 -0.96 16.30
N PRO A 301 -10.01 -2.10 16.93
CA PRO A 301 -9.38 -2.11 18.24
C PRO A 301 -7.87 -1.78 18.15
N VAL A 302 -7.55 -0.61 17.58
CA VAL A 302 -6.17 -0.11 17.50
C VAL A 302 -5.85 0.80 18.67
N ILE A 303 -4.57 0.86 19.04
CA ILE A 303 -4.07 1.80 20.04
C ILE A 303 -3.44 2.98 19.29
N TYR A 304 -3.98 4.18 19.52
CA TYR A 304 -3.39 5.39 18.94
C TYR A 304 -2.29 5.95 19.84
N PHE A 305 -1.25 6.48 19.20
CA PHE A 305 -0.29 7.36 19.83
C PHE A 305 -0.16 8.66 19.05
N LYS A 306 0.29 9.73 19.70
CA LYS A 306 0.42 11.04 19.09
C LYS A 306 1.54 11.05 18.05
N THR A 307 1.19 11.42 16.83
CA THR A 307 2.09 11.39 15.66
C THR A 307 3.39 12.14 15.94
N GLY A 308 4.52 11.45 15.75
CA GLY A 308 5.86 12.00 15.95
C GLY A 308 6.35 12.05 17.42
N ASP A 309 5.52 11.66 18.37
CA ASP A 309 5.83 11.69 19.79
C ASP A 309 6.39 10.31 20.25
N SER A 310 7.73 10.22 20.35
CA SER A 310 8.40 9.00 20.78
C SER A 310 8.19 8.69 22.27
N GLU A 311 7.89 9.69 23.11
CA GLU A 311 7.61 9.45 24.53
C GLU A 311 6.23 8.82 24.72
N ASP A 312 5.22 9.32 23.99
CA ASP A 312 3.89 8.70 24.01
C ASP A 312 3.93 7.28 23.45
N LEU A 313 4.64 7.06 22.33
CA LEU A 313 4.84 5.71 21.78
C LEU A 313 5.57 4.80 22.79
N CYS A 314 6.59 5.29 23.49
CA CYS A 314 7.29 4.53 24.54
C CYS A 314 6.32 4.06 25.63
N LYS A 315 5.44 4.93 26.12
CA LYS A 315 4.40 4.55 27.12
C LYS A 315 3.48 3.46 26.59
N LYS A 316 3.09 3.56 25.31
CA LYS A 316 2.25 2.53 24.67
C LYS A 316 2.99 1.19 24.54
N LEU A 317 4.30 1.21 24.19
CA LEU A 317 5.13 0.01 24.13
C LEU A 317 5.21 -0.71 25.49
N LEU A 318 5.39 0.05 26.58
CA LEU A 318 5.47 -0.50 27.93
C LEU A 318 4.14 -1.09 28.42
N SER A 319 3.01 -0.68 27.84
CA SER A 319 1.66 -1.17 28.18
C SER A 319 1.13 -2.24 27.21
N ILE A 320 1.96 -2.78 26.31
CA ILE A 320 1.52 -3.82 25.37
C ILE A 320 1.05 -5.04 26.13
N ASP A 321 -0.23 -5.37 25.99
CA ASP A 321 -0.76 -6.66 26.37
C ASP A 321 -0.43 -7.70 25.29
N SER A 322 -0.07 -8.89 25.73
CA SER A 322 0.22 -10.02 24.85
C SER A 322 -1.03 -10.83 24.47
N GLU A 323 -2.20 -10.46 25.01
CA GLU A 323 -3.43 -11.13 24.64
C GLU A 323 -3.74 -10.98 23.16
N LYS A 324 -4.11 -12.10 22.54
CA LYS A 324 -4.48 -12.15 21.12
C LYS A 324 -5.80 -11.44 20.92
N LEU A 325 -5.86 -10.55 19.91
CA LEU A 325 -7.15 -10.01 19.47
C LEU A 325 -8.09 -11.14 19.07
N GLN A 326 -9.28 -11.15 19.69
CA GLN A 326 -10.34 -12.09 19.34
C GLN A 326 -11.32 -11.41 18.39
N ASN A 327 -11.63 -12.08 17.25
CA ASN A 327 -12.72 -11.75 16.36
C ASN A 327 -12.84 -10.27 15.96
N VAL A 328 -11.82 -9.74 15.29
CA VAL A 328 -11.91 -8.40 14.70
C VAL A 328 -12.94 -8.44 13.56
N PHE A 329 -14.00 -7.67 13.69
CA PHE A 329 -14.99 -7.49 12.64
C PHE A 329 -14.45 -6.49 11.60
N PHE A 330 -14.39 -6.94 10.35
CA PHE A 330 -14.06 -6.08 9.22
C PHE A 330 -15.35 -5.63 8.52
N PRO A 331 -15.66 -4.32 8.51
CA PRO A 331 -16.81 -3.81 7.75
C PRO A 331 -16.70 -4.19 6.26
N GLU A 332 -17.83 -4.56 5.64
CA GLU A 332 -17.91 -4.97 4.23
C GLU A 332 -17.29 -3.95 3.24
N ILE A 333 -17.30 -2.68 3.63
CA ILE A 333 -16.68 -1.59 2.86
C ILE A 333 -15.18 -1.84 2.61
N TYR A 334 -14.52 -2.62 3.45
CA TYR A 334 -13.11 -3.03 3.31
C TYR A 334 -13.02 -4.44 2.71
N SER A 335 -13.61 -4.64 1.52
CA SER A 335 -13.43 -5.85 0.73
C SER A 335 -13.08 -5.51 -0.72
N PHE A 336 -12.22 -6.32 -1.35
CA PHE A 336 -11.86 -6.11 -2.76
C PHE A 336 -13.03 -6.40 -3.70
N GLU A 337 -13.97 -7.25 -3.31
CA GLU A 337 -15.23 -7.44 -4.02
C GLU A 337 -16.02 -6.13 -4.06
N LYS A 338 -16.17 -5.45 -2.92
CA LYS A 338 -16.85 -4.15 -2.85
C LYS A 338 -16.13 -3.08 -3.67
N THR A 339 -14.80 -3.04 -3.56
CA THR A 339 -13.95 -2.15 -4.38
C THR A 339 -14.18 -2.41 -5.87
N PHE A 340 -14.13 -3.67 -6.30
CA PHE A 340 -14.42 -4.03 -7.69
C PHE A 340 -15.82 -3.64 -8.12
N ASN A 341 -16.85 -3.92 -7.31
CA ASN A 341 -18.25 -3.61 -7.63
C ASN A 341 -18.43 -2.09 -7.85
N ILE A 342 -17.86 -1.24 -6.99
CA ILE A 342 -17.90 0.22 -7.16
C ILE A 342 -17.19 0.62 -8.47
N ILE A 343 -16.00 0.08 -8.75
CA ILE A 343 -15.29 0.37 -10.01
C ILE A 343 -16.14 -0.09 -11.20
N ASN A 344 -16.65 -1.32 -11.17
CA ASN A 344 -17.39 -1.94 -12.24
C ASN A 344 -18.70 -1.19 -12.59
N GLU A 345 -19.45 -0.75 -11.58
CA GLU A 345 -20.64 0.09 -11.77
C GLU A 345 -20.29 1.41 -12.45
N ASN A 346 -19.21 2.06 -12.00
CA ASN A 346 -18.80 3.34 -12.55
C ASN A 346 -18.24 3.25 -13.97
N ILE A 347 -17.58 2.16 -14.36
CA ILE A 347 -17.10 1.98 -15.73
C ILE A 347 -18.20 1.58 -16.70
N LYS A 348 -19.29 0.94 -16.23
CA LYS A 348 -20.45 0.56 -17.07
C LYS A 348 -21.40 1.72 -17.33
N ASN A 349 -21.54 2.63 -16.39
CA ASN A 349 -22.52 3.75 -16.45
C ASN A 349 -22.02 4.96 -17.23
N PHE A 350 -20.87 4.88 -17.86
CA PHE A 350 -20.24 5.93 -18.64
C PHE A 350 -19.86 5.44 -20.04
#